data_75a3ea60d1456fe2fd375df70708fbee
#
_entry.id   75a3ea60d1456fe2fd375df70708fbee
#
_cell.length_a   1.000
_cell.length_b   1.000
_cell.length_c   1.000
_cell.angle_alpha   90.00
_cell.angle_beta   90.00
_cell.angle_gamma   90.00
#
_symmetry.space_group_name_H-M   'P 1'
#
loop_
_entity.id
_entity.type
_entity.pdbx_description
1 polymer ?
#
loop_
_entity_poly.entity_id
_entity_poly.type
_entity_poly.pdbx_seq_one_letter_code
_entity_poly.pdbx_strand_id
1 'polypeptide(L)'
;YTEHALNLGFEDHDIYAMIENALVEISRSDISAEELVSLVLNVGECGVKAMALLDKANTSSYGNPEITKVNIGVGKRPGILVSGHDLKDFEELLEQTDGQGVDVYTHSEMLPAHYYPAFKKYKHFVGNYGNSWWRQKEEFETFNGVFLFTTNCIVPPLKSATYADRIYTTGSAGLPGAKHIPNRQKGGKKDFSALIAHAKQCQPPVEIEHGEIIGGFAHHQVLALADKIVDAVKSGAIKKFVVMAGCDGRMKSREYYTNFAEALPKDDVILTAGCAKYRYNKLSLGDINGIPRVLDAGQCNDSYSLVVIALALRDALGLKNINDLPIVYNIAWYEQKAVIVLLALLSLGIKNIHLGPTFPAFFSPNVLKVLVEKFGITTISSVEEDMKRWIRA
;
A
#
# COMPACT_ATOMS: atom_id res chain seq x y z
N TYR A 1 1.48 6.85 9.84
CA TYR A 1 0.39 7.58 9.16
C TYR A 1 0.26 9.00 9.72
N THR A 2 0.20 9.18 11.04
CA THR A 2 0.06 10.49 11.69
C THR A 2 1.23 11.44 11.39
N GLU A 3 2.48 10.95 11.34
CA GLU A 3 3.64 11.76 10.99
C GLU A 3 3.53 12.33 9.57
N HIS A 4 3.07 11.52 8.60
CA HIS A 4 2.88 11.99 7.21
C HIS A 4 1.75 13.02 7.12
N ALA A 5 0.65 12.83 7.86
CA ALA A 5 -0.43 13.82 7.93
C ALA A 5 0.06 15.12 8.57
N LEU A 6 0.83 15.03 9.67
CA LEU A 6 1.44 16.19 10.34
C LEU A 6 2.38 16.98 9.42
N ASN A 7 3.19 16.28 8.60
CA ASN A 7 4.05 16.91 7.60
C ASN A 7 3.27 17.77 6.59
N LEU A 8 1.99 17.48 6.40
CA LEU A 8 1.05 18.22 5.55
C LEU A 8 0.18 19.22 6.33
N GLY A 9 0.41 19.37 7.64
CA GLY A 9 -0.33 20.28 8.52
C GLY A 9 -1.67 19.73 9.01
N PHE A 10 -1.87 18.42 8.98
CA PHE A 10 -3.07 17.75 9.48
C PHE A 10 -2.76 16.96 10.75
N GLU A 11 -3.57 17.18 11.76
CA GLU A 11 -3.40 16.59 13.10
C GLU A 11 -4.75 16.26 13.71
N ASP A 12 -4.77 15.22 14.55
CA ASP A 12 -5.93 14.82 15.35
C ASP A 12 -5.46 14.35 16.73
N HIS A 13 -5.75 15.14 17.75
CA HIS A 13 -5.34 14.89 19.14
C HIS A 13 -6.01 13.66 19.75
N ASP A 14 -7.20 13.27 19.29
CA ASP A 14 -7.88 12.07 19.78
C ASP A 14 -7.12 10.80 19.39
N ILE A 15 -6.44 10.82 18.25
CA ILE A 15 -5.56 9.71 17.83
C ILE A 15 -4.37 9.59 18.79
N TYR A 16 -3.73 10.69 19.15
CA TYR A 16 -2.60 10.67 20.07
C TYR A 16 -3.02 10.23 21.48
N ALA A 17 -4.12 10.78 21.99
CA ALA A 17 -4.67 10.38 23.27
C ALA A 17 -5.00 8.88 23.31
N MET A 18 -5.54 8.32 22.22
CA MET A 18 -5.81 6.89 22.12
C MET A 18 -4.54 6.04 22.14
N ILE A 19 -3.47 6.48 21.45
CA ILE A 19 -2.18 5.79 21.46
C ILE A 19 -1.58 5.80 22.87
N GLU A 20 -1.60 6.95 23.56
CA GLU A 20 -1.11 7.10 24.93
C GLU A 20 -1.89 6.22 25.89
N ASN A 21 -3.23 6.24 25.83
CA ASN A 21 -4.09 5.40 26.65
C ASN A 21 -3.83 3.91 26.41
N ALA A 22 -3.66 3.48 25.15
CA ALA A 22 -3.38 2.09 24.84
C ALA A 22 -2.05 1.63 25.46
N LEU A 23 -1.01 2.47 25.43
CA LEU A 23 0.28 2.19 26.06
C LEU A 23 0.17 2.10 27.60
N VAL A 24 -0.65 2.93 28.23
CA VAL A 24 -0.93 2.86 29.66
C VAL A 24 -1.66 1.56 30.01
N GLU A 25 -2.76 1.26 29.31
CA GLU A 25 -3.59 0.09 29.59
C GLU A 25 -2.83 -1.23 29.43
N ILE A 26 -2.01 -1.40 28.39
CA ILE A 26 -1.22 -2.63 28.21
C ILE A 26 -0.09 -2.80 29.25
N SER A 27 0.24 -1.74 30.01
CA SER A 27 1.24 -1.80 31.08
C SER A 27 0.65 -2.31 32.42
N ARG A 28 -0.67 -2.41 32.53
CA ARG A 28 -1.37 -2.91 33.73
C ARG A 28 -1.18 -4.40 33.87
N SER A 29 -0.90 -4.86 35.09
CA SER A 29 -0.74 -6.28 35.42
C SER A 29 -2.08 -6.98 35.68
N ASP A 30 -3.16 -6.25 35.88
CA ASP A 30 -4.50 -6.71 36.25
C ASP A 30 -5.52 -6.65 35.09
N ILE A 31 -5.09 -6.33 33.87
CA ILE A 31 -5.97 -6.23 32.71
C ILE A 31 -6.54 -7.61 32.33
N SER A 32 -7.84 -7.72 32.22
CA SER A 32 -8.54 -8.94 31.83
C SER A 32 -8.43 -9.23 30.33
N ALA A 33 -8.75 -10.46 29.92
CA ALA A 33 -8.79 -10.84 28.51
C ALA A 33 -9.85 -10.07 27.72
N GLU A 34 -10.99 -9.79 28.33
CA GLU A 34 -12.08 -9.02 27.74
C GLU A 34 -11.67 -7.55 27.53
N GLU A 35 -11.00 -6.94 28.51
CA GLU A 35 -10.45 -5.59 28.39
C GLU A 35 -9.40 -5.52 27.29
N LEU A 36 -8.50 -6.52 27.20
CA LEU A 36 -7.52 -6.60 26.11
C LEU A 36 -8.17 -6.69 24.72
N VAL A 37 -9.20 -7.51 24.56
CA VAL A 37 -9.94 -7.62 23.29
C VAL A 37 -10.58 -6.28 22.93
N SER A 38 -11.21 -5.61 23.93
CA SER A 38 -11.81 -4.29 23.72
C SER A 38 -10.75 -3.25 23.33
N LEU A 39 -9.61 -3.23 24.02
CA LEU A 39 -8.48 -2.34 23.72
C LEU A 39 -7.96 -2.55 22.30
N VAL A 40 -7.79 -3.80 21.87
CA VAL A 40 -7.33 -4.15 20.51
C VAL A 40 -8.31 -3.64 19.45
N LEU A 41 -9.62 -3.76 19.67
CA LEU A 41 -10.64 -3.21 18.74
C LEU A 41 -10.62 -1.69 18.71
N ASN A 42 -10.44 -1.03 19.85
CA ASN A 42 -10.30 0.42 19.93
C ASN A 42 -9.04 0.91 19.21
N VAL A 43 -7.92 0.18 19.32
CA VAL A 43 -6.71 0.47 18.54
C VAL A 43 -6.98 0.29 17.04
N GLY A 44 -7.78 -0.70 16.65
CA GLY A 44 -8.24 -0.88 15.27
C GLY A 44 -9.05 0.33 14.76
N GLU A 45 -10.01 0.83 15.55
CA GLU A 45 -10.77 2.04 15.23
C GLU A 45 -9.86 3.27 15.11
N CYS A 46 -8.89 3.42 16.00
CA CYS A 46 -7.87 4.44 15.92
C CYS A 46 -7.06 4.34 14.62
N GLY A 47 -6.75 3.12 14.18
CA GLY A 47 -6.12 2.85 12.89
C GLY A 47 -6.94 3.34 11.70
N VAL A 48 -8.26 3.13 11.72
CA VAL A 48 -9.18 3.69 10.69
C VAL A 48 -9.09 5.21 10.68
N LYS A 49 -9.17 5.87 11.86
CA LYS A 49 -9.09 7.34 11.99
C LYS A 49 -7.75 7.88 11.48
N ALA A 50 -6.65 7.21 11.81
CA ALA A 50 -5.32 7.61 11.36
C ALA A 50 -5.15 7.49 9.84
N MET A 51 -5.67 6.44 9.22
CA MET A 51 -5.67 6.28 7.76
C MET A 51 -6.59 7.31 7.08
N ALA A 52 -7.76 7.59 7.66
CA ALA A 52 -8.68 8.63 7.18
C ALA A 52 -8.05 10.04 7.24
N LEU A 53 -7.32 10.33 8.33
CA LEU A 53 -6.59 11.60 8.48
C LEU A 53 -5.52 11.76 7.40
N LEU A 54 -4.76 10.69 7.12
CA LEU A 54 -3.73 10.72 6.08
C LEU A 54 -4.34 10.81 4.68
N ASP A 55 -5.42 10.09 4.40
CA ASP A 55 -6.17 10.22 3.14
C ASP A 55 -6.63 11.66 2.91
N LYS A 56 -7.25 12.27 3.93
CA LYS A 56 -7.65 13.69 3.91
C LYS A 56 -6.45 14.62 3.67
N ALA A 57 -5.34 14.39 4.34
CA ALA A 57 -4.13 15.20 4.18
C ALA A 57 -3.57 15.11 2.76
N ASN A 58 -3.42 13.89 2.22
CA ASN A 58 -2.92 13.65 0.89
C ASN A 58 -3.85 14.22 -0.20
N THR A 59 -5.15 13.94 -0.11
CA THR A 59 -6.12 14.38 -1.13
C THR A 59 -6.35 15.89 -1.11
N SER A 60 -6.32 16.52 0.07
CA SER A 60 -6.39 17.99 0.18
C SER A 60 -5.15 18.68 -0.39
N SER A 61 -3.98 18.06 -0.27
CA SER A 61 -2.71 18.65 -0.73
C SER A 61 -2.44 18.38 -2.21
N TYR A 62 -2.79 17.19 -2.71
CA TYR A 62 -2.36 16.70 -4.03
C TYR A 62 -3.50 16.39 -4.99
N GLY A 63 -4.75 16.53 -4.54
CA GLY A 63 -5.96 16.13 -5.27
C GLY A 63 -6.30 14.65 -5.06
N ASN A 64 -7.51 14.26 -5.46
CA ASN A 64 -7.92 12.86 -5.38
C ASN A 64 -7.15 12.02 -6.42
N PRO A 65 -6.69 10.82 -6.06
CA PRO A 65 -6.10 9.90 -7.03
C PRO A 65 -7.01 9.67 -8.24
N GLU A 66 -6.42 9.66 -9.42
CA GLU A 66 -7.09 9.47 -10.70
C GLU A 66 -6.61 8.20 -11.39
N ILE A 67 -7.47 7.56 -12.18
CA ILE A 67 -7.08 6.43 -13.02
C ILE A 67 -5.91 6.87 -13.92
N THR A 68 -4.78 6.21 -13.74
CA THR A 68 -3.52 6.60 -14.36
C THR A 68 -2.81 5.40 -14.94
N LYS A 69 -2.36 5.53 -16.18
CA LYS A 69 -1.38 4.63 -16.80
C LYS A 69 0.01 5.08 -16.38
N VAL A 70 0.73 4.20 -15.72
CA VAL A 70 2.09 4.46 -15.24
C VAL A 70 3.08 3.70 -16.09
N ASN A 71 4.02 4.41 -16.71
CA ASN A 71 5.11 3.82 -17.45
C ASN A 71 6.01 2.99 -16.53
N ILE A 72 6.44 1.81 -16.99
CA ILE A 72 7.40 0.94 -16.28
C ILE A 72 8.74 0.79 -17.01
N GLY A 73 8.93 1.49 -18.12
CA GLY A 73 10.21 1.65 -18.80
C GLY A 73 11.04 2.81 -18.24
N VAL A 74 12.16 3.11 -18.90
CA VAL A 74 13.12 4.12 -18.44
C VAL A 74 13.35 5.22 -19.47
N GLY A 75 13.78 6.40 -18.99
CA GLY A 75 14.28 7.53 -19.78
C GLY A 75 15.77 7.39 -20.07
N LYS A 76 16.32 8.47 -20.62
CA LYS A 76 17.73 8.52 -21.04
C LYS A 76 18.62 9.35 -20.11
N ARG A 77 18.06 9.94 -19.06
CA ARG A 77 18.80 10.78 -18.11
C ARG A 77 19.18 9.99 -16.85
N PRO A 78 20.21 10.42 -16.10
CA PRO A 78 20.47 9.86 -14.77
C PRO A 78 19.22 9.90 -13.91
N GLY A 79 19.04 8.89 -13.04
CA GLY A 79 17.82 8.70 -12.30
C GLY A 79 17.95 8.84 -10.77
N ILE A 80 16.87 9.26 -10.14
CA ILE A 80 16.64 9.16 -8.70
C ILE A 80 15.47 8.20 -8.50
N LEU A 81 15.69 7.11 -7.75
CA LEU A 81 14.67 6.12 -7.43
C LEU A 81 14.17 6.34 -6.01
N VAL A 82 12.88 6.63 -5.87
CA VAL A 82 12.26 6.94 -4.57
C VAL A 82 11.41 5.78 -4.10
N SER A 83 11.70 5.28 -2.91
CA SER A 83 10.94 4.22 -2.24
C SER A 83 10.45 4.71 -0.87
N GLY A 84 9.34 4.16 -0.41
CA GLY A 84 8.69 4.54 0.85
C GLY A 84 7.31 5.13 0.63
N HIS A 85 6.86 6.04 1.52
CA HIS A 85 5.43 6.43 1.56
C HIS A 85 5.20 7.94 1.63
N ASP A 86 6.19 8.76 2.06
CA ASP A 86 5.98 10.18 2.35
C ASP A 86 5.87 11.00 1.06
N LEU A 87 4.65 11.47 0.76
CA LEU A 87 4.38 12.28 -0.43
C LEU A 87 4.87 13.72 -0.30
N LYS A 88 5.06 14.24 0.94
CA LYS A 88 5.64 15.57 1.14
C LYS A 88 7.12 15.60 0.78
N ASP A 89 7.86 14.57 1.17
CA ASP A 89 9.25 14.40 0.73
C ASP A 89 9.35 14.25 -0.79
N PHE A 90 8.41 13.54 -1.37
CA PHE A 90 8.35 13.32 -2.82
C PHE A 90 8.04 14.62 -3.58
N GLU A 91 7.07 15.43 -3.10
CA GLU A 91 6.77 16.76 -3.65
C GLU A 91 8.02 17.65 -3.67
N GLU A 92 8.69 17.77 -2.52
CA GLU A 92 9.86 18.65 -2.38
C GLU A 92 11.04 18.18 -3.25
N LEU A 93 11.19 16.86 -3.44
CA LEU A 93 12.17 16.30 -4.37
C LEU A 93 11.81 16.69 -5.83
N LEU A 94 10.56 16.50 -6.26
CA LEU A 94 10.12 16.83 -7.61
C LEU A 94 10.33 18.30 -7.94
N GLU A 95 10.02 19.19 -6.98
CA GLU A 95 10.26 20.63 -7.14
C GLU A 95 11.75 20.96 -7.32
N GLN A 96 12.64 20.31 -6.54
CA GLN A 96 14.07 20.60 -6.59
C GLN A 96 14.77 19.93 -7.77
N THR A 97 14.19 18.89 -8.34
CA THR A 97 14.74 18.18 -9.52
C THR A 97 14.24 18.76 -10.84
N ASP A 98 13.22 19.63 -10.81
CA ASP A 98 12.68 20.23 -12.03
C ASP A 98 13.74 21.05 -12.76
N GLY A 99 13.92 20.79 -14.05
CA GLY A 99 14.94 21.42 -14.88
C GLY A 99 16.39 21.00 -14.56
N GLN A 100 16.63 20.06 -13.63
CA GLN A 100 17.99 19.69 -13.21
C GLN A 100 18.68 18.63 -14.10
N GLY A 101 17.98 18.11 -15.14
CA GLY A 101 18.57 17.13 -16.07
C GLY A 101 18.64 15.72 -15.50
N VAL A 102 17.89 15.42 -14.44
CA VAL A 102 17.71 14.10 -13.87
C VAL A 102 16.25 13.64 -14.02
N ASP A 103 16.04 12.33 -14.06
CA ASP A 103 14.72 11.71 -14.07
C ASP A 103 14.39 11.15 -12.67
N VAL A 104 13.11 11.22 -12.28
CA VAL A 104 12.63 10.67 -11.01
C VAL A 104 11.72 9.47 -11.30
N TYR A 105 11.94 8.41 -10.55
CA TYR A 105 11.20 7.15 -10.61
C TYR A 105 10.69 6.78 -9.24
N THR A 106 9.56 6.08 -9.21
CA THR A 106 9.07 5.43 -7.99
C THR A 106 9.47 3.96 -7.95
N HIS A 107 9.53 3.44 -6.74
CA HIS A 107 9.70 2.01 -6.46
C HIS A 107 8.76 1.60 -5.33
N SER A 108 8.19 0.39 -5.43
CA SER A 108 7.40 -0.20 -4.36
C SER A 108 6.21 0.68 -3.94
N GLU A 109 6.09 1.05 -2.65
CA GLU A 109 4.96 1.81 -2.11
C GLU A 109 4.91 3.29 -2.57
N MET A 110 5.92 3.79 -3.27
CA MET A 110 5.86 5.13 -3.86
C MET A 110 5.15 5.15 -5.24
N LEU A 111 4.87 3.98 -5.86
CA LEU A 111 4.11 3.90 -7.12
C LEU A 111 2.84 4.76 -7.12
N PRO A 112 2.00 4.77 -6.07
CA PRO A 112 0.77 5.55 -6.06
C PRO A 112 0.95 7.07 -6.17
N ALA A 113 2.17 7.62 -6.00
CA ALA A 113 2.41 9.04 -6.26
C ALA A 113 2.01 9.45 -7.68
N HIS A 114 2.12 8.53 -8.65
CA HIS A 114 1.67 8.77 -10.04
C HIS A 114 0.16 9.05 -10.17
N TYR A 115 -0.64 8.63 -9.22
CA TYR A 115 -2.10 8.74 -9.28
C TYR A 115 -2.58 10.15 -8.90
N TYR A 116 -1.77 10.93 -8.19
CA TYR A 116 -2.14 12.25 -7.70
C TYR A 116 -1.98 13.33 -8.76
N PRO A 117 -3.02 14.16 -9.04
CA PRO A 117 -3.00 15.20 -10.07
C PRO A 117 -1.84 16.19 -9.92
N ALA A 118 -1.51 16.57 -8.68
CA ALA A 118 -0.49 17.57 -8.39
C ALA A 118 0.91 17.21 -8.92
N PHE A 119 1.21 15.91 -9.06
CA PHE A 119 2.53 15.45 -9.53
C PHE A 119 2.60 15.29 -11.06
N LYS A 120 1.48 15.22 -11.76
CA LYS A 120 1.43 15.00 -13.22
C LYS A 120 2.03 16.15 -14.05
N LYS A 121 2.22 17.33 -13.47
CA LYS A 121 2.87 18.47 -14.10
C LYS A 121 4.37 18.28 -14.34
N TYR A 122 5.03 17.40 -13.58
CA TYR A 122 6.48 17.17 -13.64
C TYR A 122 6.84 16.18 -14.74
N LYS A 123 7.36 16.68 -15.86
CA LYS A 123 7.71 15.83 -17.02
C LYS A 123 8.90 14.89 -16.79
N HIS A 124 9.74 15.20 -15.80
CA HIS A 124 10.87 14.37 -15.38
C HIS A 124 10.47 13.29 -14.39
N PHE A 125 9.22 13.22 -13.97
CA PHE A 125 8.63 12.13 -13.22
C PHE A 125 8.18 11.03 -14.20
N VAL A 126 9.08 10.06 -14.48
CA VAL A 126 9.05 9.23 -15.68
C VAL A 126 8.16 8.00 -15.52
N GLY A 127 8.23 7.32 -14.37
CA GLY A 127 7.51 6.07 -14.18
C GLY A 127 7.90 5.32 -12.91
N ASN A 128 7.46 4.07 -12.83
CA ASN A 128 7.82 3.15 -11.76
C ASN A 128 8.88 2.17 -12.23
N TYR A 129 9.93 1.98 -11.46
CA TYR A 129 11.00 1.04 -11.75
C TYR A 129 10.91 -0.17 -10.83
N GLY A 130 10.79 -1.36 -11.41
CA GLY A 130 10.78 -2.61 -10.67
C GLY A 130 9.48 -2.91 -9.92
N ASN A 131 9.60 -3.64 -8.82
CA ASN A 131 8.52 -4.30 -8.13
C ASN A 131 8.40 -3.87 -6.66
N SER A 132 7.96 -4.81 -5.79
CA SER A 132 7.87 -4.59 -4.35
C SER A 132 9.25 -4.58 -3.68
N TRP A 133 9.31 -4.03 -2.49
CA TRP A 133 10.51 -3.76 -1.68
C TRP A 133 11.54 -4.92 -1.62
N TRP A 134 11.11 -6.16 -1.60
CA TRP A 134 12.01 -7.30 -1.43
C TRP A 134 12.90 -7.59 -2.65
N ARG A 135 12.57 -6.99 -3.81
CA ARG A 135 13.35 -7.06 -5.05
C ARG A 135 14.52 -6.07 -5.12
N GLN A 136 14.68 -5.22 -4.13
CA GLN A 136 15.71 -4.16 -4.13
C GLN A 136 17.11 -4.68 -4.43
N LYS A 137 17.47 -5.87 -3.93
CA LYS A 137 18.81 -6.43 -4.15
C LYS A 137 19.15 -6.70 -5.61
N GLU A 138 18.17 -7.09 -6.39
CA GLU A 138 18.34 -7.38 -7.81
C GLU A 138 18.13 -6.10 -8.65
N GLU A 139 17.07 -5.37 -8.40
CA GLU A 139 16.65 -4.24 -9.23
C GLU A 139 17.56 -3.01 -9.07
N PHE A 140 18.11 -2.79 -7.88
CA PHE A 140 18.99 -1.65 -7.63
C PHE A 140 20.36 -1.78 -8.29
N GLU A 141 20.82 -3.00 -8.59
CA GLU A 141 22.07 -3.22 -9.34
C GLU A 141 22.00 -2.66 -10.76
N THR A 142 20.81 -2.61 -11.35
CA THR A 142 20.59 -2.18 -12.74
C THR A 142 20.10 -0.74 -12.86
N PHE A 143 19.69 -0.10 -11.75
CA PHE A 143 19.17 1.26 -11.82
C PHE A 143 20.24 2.31 -12.14
N ASN A 144 21.48 2.10 -11.75
CA ASN A 144 22.66 2.97 -11.95
C ASN A 144 22.58 4.35 -11.28
N GLY A 145 21.42 4.88 -10.93
CA GLY A 145 21.22 6.16 -10.27
C GLY A 145 21.34 6.12 -8.75
N VAL A 146 20.78 7.09 -8.06
CA VAL A 146 20.74 7.19 -6.59
C VAL A 146 19.38 6.76 -6.05
N PHE A 147 19.35 6.34 -4.78
CA PHE A 147 18.16 5.82 -4.12
C PHE A 147 17.79 6.71 -2.93
N LEU A 148 16.51 7.08 -2.82
CA LEU A 148 15.97 7.81 -1.68
C LEU A 148 14.91 6.97 -0.98
N PHE A 149 15.13 6.69 0.29
CA PHE A 149 14.13 6.06 1.16
C PHE A 149 13.50 7.10 2.08
N THR A 150 12.21 7.29 1.95
CA THR A 150 11.44 8.23 2.78
C THR A 150 10.88 7.58 4.03
N THR A 151 10.72 6.26 4.03
CA THR A 151 10.22 5.45 5.14
C THR A 151 10.84 4.06 5.13
N ASN A 152 10.25 3.13 5.87
CA ASN A 152 10.61 1.71 5.95
C ASN A 152 10.54 0.95 4.60
N CYS A 153 10.62 -0.38 4.67
CA CYS A 153 10.77 -1.31 3.54
C CYS A 153 12.16 -1.20 2.88
N ILE A 154 13.19 -1.02 3.69
CA ILE A 154 14.59 -1.00 3.25
C ILE A 154 15.17 -2.40 3.39
N VAL A 155 15.71 -2.95 2.30
CA VAL A 155 16.49 -4.18 2.32
C VAL A 155 17.96 -3.83 2.44
N PRO A 156 18.65 -4.22 3.52
CA PRO A 156 20.07 -3.98 3.64
C PRO A 156 20.85 -4.56 2.44
N PRO A 157 21.72 -3.76 1.79
CA PRO A 157 22.48 -4.24 0.64
C PRO A 157 23.42 -5.38 1.02
N LEU A 158 23.71 -6.24 0.08
CA LEU A 158 24.78 -7.24 0.25
C LEU A 158 26.13 -6.54 0.33
N LYS A 159 27.14 -7.19 0.93
CA LYS A 159 28.52 -6.68 0.94
C LYS A 159 29.11 -6.48 -0.46
N SER A 160 28.61 -7.24 -1.45
CA SER A 160 28.98 -7.14 -2.85
C SER A 160 28.15 -6.17 -3.67
N ALA A 161 27.16 -5.50 -3.07
CA ALA A 161 26.27 -4.59 -3.77
C ALA A 161 27.03 -3.39 -4.34
N THR A 162 26.81 -3.07 -5.61
CA THR A 162 27.46 -1.95 -6.30
C THR A 162 26.79 -0.60 -6.05
N TYR A 163 25.63 -0.61 -5.40
CA TYR A 163 24.77 0.57 -5.18
C TYR A 163 24.80 1.09 -3.73
N ALA A 164 25.50 0.44 -2.81
CA ALA A 164 25.44 0.75 -1.37
C ALA A 164 25.81 2.21 -1.02
N ASP A 165 26.76 2.80 -1.73
CA ASP A 165 27.21 4.19 -1.58
C ASP A 165 26.27 5.23 -2.18
N ARG A 166 25.28 4.79 -2.95
CA ARG A 166 24.26 5.62 -3.63
C ARG A 166 22.92 5.68 -2.88
N ILE A 167 22.86 5.08 -1.66
CA ILE A 167 21.65 5.07 -0.84
C ILE A 167 21.58 6.32 0.04
N TYR A 168 20.42 6.95 0.04
CA TYR A 168 20.04 8.06 0.89
C TYR A 168 18.77 7.69 1.68
N THR A 169 18.70 8.16 2.92
CA THR A 169 17.50 8.05 3.78
C THR A 169 17.07 9.42 4.25
N THR A 170 15.83 9.57 4.67
CA THR A 170 15.31 10.81 5.27
C THR A 170 14.17 10.50 6.25
N GLY A 171 13.77 11.48 7.06
CA GLY A 171 12.72 11.31 8.04
C GLY A 171 13.10 10.32 9.13
N SER A 172 12.17 9.43 9.47
CA SER A 172 12.39 8.35 10.44
C SER A 172 13.14 7.13 9.85
N ALA A 173 13.38 7.13 8.53
CA ALA A 173 14.11 6.04 7.87
C ALA A 173 15.62 6.16 8.12
N GLY A 174 16.27 5.04 8.41
CA GLY A 174 17.71 4.96 8.61
C GLY A 174 18.28 3.63 8.15
N LEU A 175 19.52 3.67 7.64
CA LEU A 175 20.28 2.47 7.29
C LEU A 175 21.75 2.73 7.62
N PRO A 176 22.43 1.85 8.37
CA PRO A 176 23.86 2.00 8.66
C PRO A 176 24.68 2.13 7.38
N GLY A 177 25.51 3.19 7.29
CA GLY A 177 26.33 3.49 6.13
C GLY A 177 25.64 4.30 5.02
N ALA A 178 24.33 4.47 5.04
CA ALA A 178 23.63 5.34 4.11
C ALA A 178 23.77 6.83 4.50
N LYS A 179 23.71 7.71 3.51
CA LYS A 179 23.69 9.16 3.72
C LYS A 179 22.29 9.56 4.17
N HIS A 180 22.19 10.32 5.27
CA HIS A 180 20.91 10.80 5.80
C HIS A 180 20.67 12.25 5.46
N ILE A 181 19.48 12.55 4.88
CA ILE A 181 19.03 13.92 4.60
C ILE A 181 18.26 14.41 5.83
N PRO A 182 18.71 15.50 6.47
CA PRO A 182 18.08 16.01 7.69
C PRO A 182 16.62 16.40 7.50
N ASN A 183 15.87 16.34 8.61
CA ASN A 183 14.50 16.78 8.64
C ASN A 183 14.36 18.28 8.33
N ARG A 184 13.15 18.67 7.89
CA ARG A 184 12.77 20.08 7.69
C ARG A 184 13.03 20.90 8.94
N GLN A 185 13.63 22.06 8.78
CA GLN A 185 13.55 23.09 9.80
C GLN A 185 12.14 23.71 9.78
N LYS A 186 11.71 24.30 10.91
CA LYS A 186 10.37 24.89 11.02
C LYS A 186 10.11 25.87 9.87
N GLY A 187 9.09 25.58 9.06
CA GLY A 187 8.69 26.37 7.90
C GLY A 187 9.57 26.23 6.65
N GLY A 188 10.58 25.33 6.69
CA GLY A 188 11.48 25.08 5.57
C GLY A 188 11.14 23.81 4.78
N LYS A 189 11.91 23.56 3.72
CA LYS A 189 11.92 22.33 2.93
C LYS A 189 13.15 21.50 3.27
N LYS A 190 13.12 20.19 2.98
CA LYS A 190 14.32 19.35 2.99
C LYS A 190 15.24 19.77 1.85
N ASP A 191 16.54 19.65 2.09
CA ASP A 191 17.57 19.94 1.09
C ASP A 191 18.02 18.65 0.39
N PHE A 192 17.64 18.49 -0.86
CA PHE A 192 18.02 17.36 -1.71
C PHE A 192 19.21 17.67 -2.63
N SER A 193 19.89 18.81 -2.47
CA SER A 193 20.97 19.25 -3.34
C SER A 193 22.09 18.23 -3.48
N ALA A 194 22.53 17.63 -2.37
CA ALA A 194 23.59 16.61 -2.36
C ALA A 194 23.15 15.31 -3.11
N LEU A 195 21.89 14.90 -2.96
CA LEU A 195 21.31 13.77 -3.69
C LEU A 195 21.28 14.04 -5.19
N ILE A 196 20.80 15.24 -5.59
CA ILE A 196 20.69 15.66 -6.98
C ILE A 196 22.08 15.78 -7.63
N ALA A 197 23.05 16.37 -6.92
CA ALA A 197 24.43 16.47 -7.39
C ALA A 197 25.06 15.08 -7.63
N HIS A 198 24.78 14.12 -6.74
CA HIS A 198 25.24 12.73 -6.90
C HIS A 198 24.54 12.04 -8.08
N ALA A 199 23.23 12.21 -8.22
CA ALA A 199 22.46 11.64 -9.34
C ALA A 199 23.03 12.08 -10.71
N LYS A 200 23.39 13.35 -10.85
CA LYS A 200 23.98 13.91 -12.10
C LYS A 200 25.30 13.26 -12.53
N GLN A 201 25.99 12.59 -11.61
CA GLN A 201 27.24 11.86 -11.88
C GLN A 201 27.00 10.39 -12.26
N CYS A 202 25.77 9.92 -12.11
CA CYS A 202 25.39 8.53 -12.40
C CYS A 202 25.06 8.32 -13.88
N GLN A 203 25.07 7.05 -14.30
CA GLN A 203 24.57 6.65 -15.60
C GLN A 203 23.05 6.54 -15.59
N PRO A 204 22.37 6.62 -16.75
CA PRO A 204 20.96 6.31 -16.85
C PRO A 204 20.66 4.87 -16.40
N PRO A 205 19.43 4.62 -15.88
CA PRO A 205 19.02 3.26 -15.52
C PRO A 205 18.96 2.34 -16.73
N VAL A 206 19.24 1.05 -16.50
CA VAL A 206 19.01 -0.01 -17.48
C VAL A 206 17.55 -0.41 -17.44
N GLU A 207 16.89 -0.48 -18.59
CA GLU A 207 15.51 -0.94 -18.68
C GLU A 207 15.41 -2.44 -18.33
N ILE A 208 14.57 -2.76 -17.32
CA ILE A 208 14.28 -4.12 -16.89
C ILE A 208 12.88 -4.57 -17.29
N GLU A 209 11.98 -3.64 -17.53
CA GLU A 209 10.60 -3.86 -17.95
C GLU A 209 10.19 -2.72 -18.89
N HIS A 210 9.15 -2.95 -19.70
CA HIS A 210 8.56 -1.93 -20.57
C HIS A 210 7.04 -2.09 -20.60
N GLY A 211 6.34 -1.02 -20.98
CA GLY A 211 4.88 -0.96 -21.01
C GLY A 211 4.31 -0.09 -19.91
N GLU A 212 3.07 -0.36 -19.54
CA GLU A 212 2.32 0.44 -18.60
C GLU A 212 1.56 -0.45 -17.62
N ILE A 213 1.37 0.03 -16.40
CA ILE A 213 0.41 -0.50 -15.41
C ILE A 213 -0.65 0.54 -15.13
N ILE A 214 -1.84 0.10 -14.69
CA ILE A 214 -2.97 0.98 -14.42
C ILE A 214 -3.28 0.94 -12.92
N GLY A 215 -3.47 2.12 -12.30
CA GLY A 215 -3.91 2.27 -10.91
C GLY A 215 -4.64 3.59 -10.69
N GLY A 216 -4.85 3.97 -9.42
CA GLY A 216 -5.58 5.19 -9.07
C GLY A 216 -7.06 4.97 -8.79
N PHE A 217 -7.44 3.75 -8.43
CA PHE A 217 -8.81 3.37 -8.07
C PHE A 217 -9.09 3.56 -6.57
N ALA A 218 -8.70 4.71 -6.01
CA ALA A 218 -9.10 5.10 -4.66
C ALA A 218 -10.61 5.35 -4.58
N HIS A 219 -11.16 5.50 -3.37
CA HIS A 219 -12.61 5.56 -3.16
C HIS A 219 -13.30 6.64 -3.98
N HIS A 220 -12.74 7.85 -4.10
CA HIS A 220 -13.33 8.93 -4.90
C HIS A 220 -13.56 8.49 -6.36
N GLN A 221 -12.58 7.83 -6.97
CA GLN A 221 -12.65 7.36 -8.35
C GLN A 221 -13.61 6.18 -8.52
N VAL A 222 -13.62 5.24 -7.57
CA VAL A 222 -14.53 4.08 -7.61
C VAL A 222 -15.97 4.50 -7.35
N LEU A 223 -16.21 5.46 -6.45
CA LEU A 223 -17.55 6.00 -6.20
C LEU A 223 -18.09 6.80 -7.39
N ALA A 224 -17.24 7.45 -8.16
CA ALA A 224 -17.65 8.05 -9.44
C ALA A 224 -18.11 7.01 -10.49
N LEU A 225 -17.74 5.75 -10.32
CA LEU A 225 -18.17 4.63 -11.15
C LEU A 225 -19.26 3.78 -10.47
N ALA A 226 -19.81 4.22 -9.32
CA ALA A 226 -20.68 3.42 -8.47
C ALA A 226 -21.88 2.84 -9.22
N ASP A 227 -22.57 3.64 -10.03
CA ASP A 227 -23.75 3.17 -10.80
C ASP A 227 -23.37 2.02 -11.74
N LYS A 228 -22.26 2.14 -12.46
CA LYS A 228 -21.78 1.07 -13.37
C LYS A 228 -21.40 -0.20 -12.60
N ILE A 229 -20.77 -0.04 -11.44
CA ILE A 229 -20.37 -1.17 -10.61
C ILE A 229 -21.61 -1.87 -10.01
N VAL A 230 -22.56 -1.10 -9.50
CA VAL A 230 -23.82 -1.64 -8.94
C VAL A 230 -24.64 -2.36 -10.03
N ASP A 231 -24.72 -1.79 -11.23
CA ASP A 231 -25.39 -2.43 -12.37
C ASP A 231 -24.68 -3.71 -12.78
N ALA A 232 -23.35 -3.72 -12.80
CA ALA A 232 -22.56 -4.92 -13.11
C ALA A 232 -22.76 -6.02 -12.05
N VAL A 233 -22.89 -5.66 -10.77
CA VAL A 233 -23.21 -6.62 -9.70
C VAL A 233 -24.64 -7.13 -9.84
N LYS A 234 -25.63 -6.26 -10.03
CA LYS A 234 -27.05 -6.64 -10.16
C LYS A 234 -27.32 -7.50 -11.40
N SER A 235 -26.61 -7.25 -12.50
CA SER A 235 -26.70 -8.06 -13.73
C SER A 235 -25.92 -9.37 -13.66
N GLY A 236 -25.10 -9.58 -12.64
CA GLY A 236 -24.23 -10.74 -12.51
C GLY A 236 -22.97 -10.68 -13.40
N ALA A 237 -22.68 -9.54 -14.02
CA ALA A 237 -21.43 -9.31 -14.75
C ALA A 237 -20.21 -9.28 -13.82
N ILE A 238 -20.39 -8.76 -12.59
CA ILE A 238 -19.45 -8.91 -11.49
C ILE A 238 -20.11 -9.78 -10.43
N LYS A 239 -19.48 -10.92 -10.13
CA LYS A 239 -19.99 -11.85 -9.12
C LYS A 239 -19.37 -11.67 -7.76
N LYS A 240 -18.06 -11.47 -7.72
CA LYS A 240 -17.33 -11.27 -6.45
C LYS A 240 -16.27 -10.19 -6.58
N PHE A 241 -16.05 -9.51 -5.47
CA PHE A 241 -14.86 -8.71 -5.24
C PHE A 241 -13.90 -9.51 -4.36
N VAL A 242 -12.64 -9.54 -4.72
CA VAL A 242 -11.60 -10.19 -3.93
C VAL A 242 -10.63 -9.12 -3.44
N VAL A 243 -10.68 -8.82 -2.15
CA VAL A 243 -9.71 -7.91 -1.53
C VAL A 243 -8.41 -8.67 -1.36
N MET A 244 -7.51 -8.50 -2.31
CA MET A 244 -6.13 -9.00 -2.25
C MET A 244 -5.24 -7.79 -1.98
N ALA A 245 -4.91 -7.56 -0.72
CA ALA A 245 -4.21 -6.35 -0.28
C ALA A 245 -3.15 -6.67 0.77
N GLY A 246 -2.30 -5.68 1.07
CA GLY A 246 -1.30 -5.76 2.12
C GLY A 246 0.13 -5.87 1.62
N CYS A 247 0.96 -6.65 2.32
CA CYS A 247 2.39 -6.74 2.08
C CYS A 247 2.76 -7.80 1.04
N ASP A 248 3.94 -7.65 0.47
CA ASP A 248 4.62 -8.70 -0.28
C ASP A 248 5.91 -9.14 0.46
N GLY A 249 6.65 -10.10 -0.10
CA GLY A 249 7.90 -10.60 0.45
C GLY A 249 8.50 -11.71 -0.41
N ARG A 250 9.76 -12.04 -0.12
CA ARG A 250 10.58 -12.96 -0.94
C ARG A 250 10.22 -14.45 -0.82
N MET A 251 9.38 -14.84 0.14
CA MET A 251 9.05 -16.26 0.35
C MET A 251 8.34 -16.83 -0.87
N LYS A 252 8.79 -17.99 -1.36
CA LYS A 252 8.20 -18.66 -2.53
C LYS A 252 6.71 -18.95 -2.36
N SER A 253 6.26 -19.23 -1.13
CA SER A 253 4.84 -19.43 -0.81
C SER A 253 3.95 -18.24 -1.19
N ARG A 254 4.49 -17.05 -1.43
CA ARG A 254 3.74 -15.87 -1.88
C ARG A 254 3.40 -15.88 -3.37
N GLU A 255 3.94 -16.83 -4.15
CA GLU A 255 3.49 -17.11 -5.51
C GLU A 255 2.02 -17.54 -5.54
N TYR A 256 1.50 -18.01 -4.39
CA TYR A 256 0.08 -18.25 -4.20
C TYR A 256 -0.80 -17.07 -4.67
N TYR A 257 -0.43 -15.83 -4.36
CA TYR A 257 -1.24 -14.66 -4.73
C TYR A 257 -1.26 -14.41 -6.23
N THR A 258 -0.16 -14.64 -6.92
CA THR A 258 -0.10 -14.59 -8.40
C THR A 258 -0.99 -15.68 -9.00
N ASN A 259 -0.79 -16.92 -8.57
CA ASN A 259 -1.54 -18.07 -9.08
C ASN A 259 -3.05 -17.98 -8.74
N PHE A 260 -3.40 -17.42 -7.59
CA PHE A 260 -4.79 -17.19 -7.20
C PHE A 260 -5.45 -16.14 -8.10
N ALA A 261 -4.75 -15.03 -8.39
CA ALA A 261 -5.25 -14.00 -9.29
C ALA A 261 -5.45 -14.52 -10.72
N GLU A 262 -4.54 -15.34 -11.24
CA GLU A 262 -4.67 -15.99 -12.55
C GLU A 262 -5.83 -17.00 -12.61
N ALA A 263 -6.10 -17.68 -11.49
CA ALA A 263 -7.17 -18.69 -11.39
C ALA A 263 -8.56 -18.09 -11.18
N LEU A 264 -8.68 -16.78 -10.85
CA LEU A 264 -9.96 -16.11 -10.63
C LEU A 264 -10.85 -16.15 -11.87
N PRO A 265 -12.14 -16.46 -11.72
CA PRO A 265 -13.15 -16.31 -12.79
C PRO A 265 -13.08 -14.93 -13.43
N LYS A 266 -13.49 -14.86 -14.71
CA LYS A 266 -13.44 -13.60 -15.47
C LYS A 266 -14.46 -12.56 -15.02
N ASP A 267 -15.43 -12.96 -14.23
CA ASP A 267 -16.48 -12.16 -13.62
C ASP A 267 -16.17 -11.73 -12.17
N ASP A 268 -14.91 -11.92 -11.72
CA ASP A 268 -14.44 -11.44 -10.42
C ASP A 268 -13.45 -10.29 -10.56
N VAL A 269 -13.48 -9.35 -9.62
CA VAL A 269 -12.65 -8.15 -9.57
C VAL A 269 -11.75 -8.16 -8.33
N ILE A 270 -10.47 -7.85 -8.51
CA ILE A 270 -9.50 -7.69 -7.42
C ILE A 270 -9.51 -6.23 -6.96
N LEU A 271 -9.73 -6.02 -5.66
CA LEU A 271 -9.50 -4.74 -4.98
C LEU A 271 -8.19 -4.84 -4.21
N THR A 272 -7.28 -3.89 -4.42
CA THR A 272 -5.94 -3.96 -3.83
C THR A 272 -5.42 -2.62 -3.31
N ALA A 273 -4.54 -2.71 -2.32
CA ALA A 273 -3.69 -1.63 -1.80
C ALA A 273 -2.42 -2.26 -1.20
N GLY A 274 -1.32 -1.52 -1.22
CA GLY A 274 -0.06 -2.02 -0.66
C GLY A 274 0.78 -2.85 -1.64
N CYS A 275 1.90 -3.38 -1.17
CA CYS A 275 2.87 -4.10 -2.01
C CYS A 275 2.35 -5.42 -2.63
N ALA A 276 1.31 -6.03 -2.07
CA ALA A 276 0.73 -7.27 -2.60
C ALA A 276 0.33 -7.12 -4.08
N LYS A 277 -0.06 -5.92 -4.51
CA LYS A 277 -0.41 -5.60 -5.91
C LYS A 277 0.61 -6.07 -6.93
N TYR A 278 1.89 -6.05 -6.61
CA TYR A 278 2.97 -6.44 -7.53
C TYR A 278 2.95 -7.93 -7.92
N ARG A 279 2.15 -8.73 -7.23
CA ARG A 279 1.92 -10.14 -7.60
C ARG A 279 0.97 -10.29 -8.78
N TYR A 280 0.18 -9.25 -9.11
CA TYR A 280 -0.87 -9.37 -10.14
C TYR A 280 -1.15 -8.09 -10.93
N ASN A 281 -0.61 -6.92 -10.58
CA ASN A 281 -0.89 -5.66 -11.29
C ASN A 281 -0.28 -5.59 -12.71
N LYS A 282 0.62 -6.51 -13.05
CA LYS A 282 1.23 -6.67 -14.37
C LYS A 282 0.63 -7.85 -15.17
N LEU A 283 -0.32 -8.59 -14.59
CA LEU A 283 -1.01 -9.68 -15.29
C LEU A 283 -2.07 -9.14 -16.25
N SER A 284 -2.20 -9.76 -17.41
CA SER A 284 -3.23 -9.42 -18.41
C SER A 284 -4.57 -10.06 -18.03
N LEU A 285 -5.22 -9.60 -16.95
CA LEU A 285 -6.47 -10.16 -16.45
C LEU A 285 -7.71 -9.63 -17.22
N GLY A 286 -7.57 -8.55 -18.01
CA GLY A 286 -8.65 -7.96 -18.79
C GLY A 286 -9.56 -7.03 -17.98
N ASP A 287 -10.77 -6.81 -18.50
CA ASP A 287 -11.77 -5.93 -17.91
C ASP A 287 -13.17 -6.54 -17.94
N ILE A 288 -14.11 -5.95 -17.21
CA ILE A 288 -15.55 -6.25 -17.23
C ILE A 288 -16.26 -4.96 -17.61
N ASN A 289 -16.79 -4.89 -18.84
CA ASN A 289 -17.50 -3.71 -19.35
C ASN A 289 -16.67 -2.41 -19.24
N GLY A 290 -15.35 -2.51 -19.47
CA GLY A 290 -14.42 -1.38 -19.35
C GLY A 290 -13.96 -1.08 -17.92
N ILE A 291 -14.32 -1.89 -16.93
CA ILE A 291 -13.81 -1.83 -15.57
C ILE A 291 -12.64 -2.82 -15.48
N PRO A 292 -11.39 -2.38 -15.26
CA PRO A 292 -10.27 -3.31 -15.08
C PRO A 292 -10.52 -4.29 -13.95
N ARG A 293 -10.05 -5.53 -14.11
CA ARG A 293 -10.21 -6.55 -13.08
C ARG A 293 -9.24 -6.41 -11.91
N VAL A 294 -8.32 -5.46 -11.96
CA VAL A 294 -7.45 -5.07 -10.83
C VAL A 294 -7.66 -3.60 -10.55
N LEU A 295 -8.25 -3.27 -9.41
CA LEU A 295 -8.49 -1.92 -8.95
C LEU A 295 -7.52 -1.59 -7.82
N ASP A 296 -6.42 -0.93 -8.17
CA ASP A 296 -5.39 -0.52 -7.22
C ASP A 296 -5.73 0.84 -6.60
N ALA A 297 -6.05 0.83 -5.31
CA ALA A 297 -6.38 2.03 -4.56
C ALA A 297 -5.16 2.88 -4.17
N GLY A 298 -3.97 2.26 -4.03
CA GLY A 298 -2.78 3.01 -3.65
C GLY A 298 -1.83 2.30 -2.68
N GLN A 299 -1.25 3.06 -1.75
CA GLN A 299 -0.34 2.59 -0.71
C GLN A 299 -1.06 1.71 0.33
N CYS A 300 -0.33 1.13 1.27
CA CYS A 300 -0.93 0.32 2.34
C CYS A 300 -1.92 1.12 3.21
N ASN A 301 -1.71 2.42 3.44
CA ASN A 301 -2.67 3.30 4.11
C ASN A 301 -3.95 3.51 3.30
N ASP A 302 -3.90 3.38 1.98
CA ASP A 302 -5.08 3.48 1.11
C ASP A 302 -6.00 2.24 1.18
N SER A 303 -5.69 1.28 2.09
CA SER A 303 -6.66 0.31 2.59
C SER A 303 -7.90 0.99 3.17
N TYR A 304 -7.79 2.24 3.65
CA TYR A 304 -8.94 3.09 3.98
C TYR A 304 -9.92 3.24 2.80
N SER A 305 -9.41 3.48 1.59
CA SER A 305 -10.25 3.54 0.39
C SER A 305 -11.04 2.25 0.16
N LEU A 306 -10.43 1.07 0.41
CA LEU A 306 -11.14 -0.20 0.25
C LEU A 306 -12.29 -0.35 1.25
N VAL A 307 -12.13 0.15 2.46
CA VAL A 307 -13.19 0.19 3.48
C VAL A 307 -14.33 1.12 3.04
N VAL A 308 -14.01 2.33 2.58
CA VAL A 308 -15.01 3.30 2.10
C VAL A 308 -15.80 2.73 0.91
N ILE A 309 -15.12 2.08 -0.02
CA ILE A 309 -15.75 1.41 -1.18
C ILE A 309 -16.70 0.31 -0.69
N ALA A 310 -16.27 -0.55 0.24
CA ALA A 310 -17.11 -1.63 0.77
C ALA A 310 -18.36 -1.11 1.49
N LEU A 311 -18.22 -0.06 2.30
CA LEU A 311 -19.37 0.58 2.98
C LEU A 311 -20.35 1.18 1.97
N ALA A 312 -19.85 1.88 0.96
CA ALA A 312 -20.70 2.47 -0.09
C ALA A 312 -21.41 1.40 -0.93
N LEU A 313 -20.74 0.30 -1.26
CA LEU A 313 -21.36 -0.83 -1.95
C LEU A 313 -22.44 -1.50 -1.10
N ARG A 314 -22.23 -1.68 0.20
CA ARG A 314 -23.24 -2.18 1.13
C ARG A 314 -24.50 -1.33 1.08
N ASP A 315 -24.34 -0.01 1.18
CA ASP A 315 -25.45 0.93 1.20
C ASP A 315 -26.18 0.98 -0.16
N ALA A 316 -25.44 1.01 -1.27
CA ALA A 316 -25.99 1.00 -2.62
C ALA A 316 -26.75 -0.29 -2.99
N LEU A 317 -26.35 -1.42 -2.40
CA LEU A 317 -27.04 -2.71 -2.56
C LEU A 317 -28.16 -2.92 -1.52
N GLY A 318 -28.37 -1.98 -0.60
CA GLY A 318 -29.41 -2.06 0.44
C GLY A 318 -29.14 -3.13 1.51
N LEU A 319 -27.88 -3.53 1.70
CA LEU A 319 -27.50 -4.57 2.66
C LEU A 319 -27.33 -3.97 4.07
N LYS A 320 -27.71 -4.75 5.09
CA LYS A 320 -27.63 -4.32 6.50
C LYS A 320 -26.26 -4.58 7.10
N ASN A 321 -25.57 -5.63 6.67
CA ASN A 321 -24.28 -6.05 7.21
C ASN A 321 -23.23 -6.03 6.10
N ILE A 322 -22.03 -5.50 6.43
CA ILE A 322 -20.89 -5.48 5.50
C ILE A 322 -20.44 -6.89 5.08
N ASN A 323 -20.68 -7.89 5.93
CA ASN A 323 -20.36 -9.28 5.65
C ASN A 323 -21.34 -9.97 4.67
N ASP A 324 -22.45 -9.30 4.31
CA ASP A 324 -23.38 -9.80 3.30
C ASP A 324 -22.96 -9.40 1.87
N LEU A 325 -21.94 -8.55 1.74
CA LEU A 325 -21.35 -8.19 0.46
C LEU A 325 -20.71 -9.41 -0.23
N PRO A 326 -20.73 -9.46 -1.56
CA PRO A 326 -20.00 -10.49 -2.32
C PRO A 326 -18.48 -10.22 -2.33
N ILE A 327 -17.90 -10.08 -1.14
CA ILE A 327 -16.47 -9.77 -0.95
C ILE A 327 -15.77 -10.94 -0.27
N VAL A 328 -14.62 -11.32 -0.80
CA VAL A 328 -13.68 -12.28 -0.19
C VAL A 328 -12.43 -11.51 0.23
N TYR A 329 -12.00 -11.69 1.47
CA TYR A 329 -10.82 -11.05 2.02
C TYR A 329 -9.64 -12.03 2.03
N ASN A 330 -8.70 -11.86 1.11
CA ASN A 330 -7.48 -12.67 0.97
C ASN A 330 -6.25 -11.78 1.21
N ILE A 331 -5.92 -11.57 2.49
CA ILE A 331 -4.98 -10.55 2.94
C ILE A 331 -3.57 -11.12 3.10
N ALA A 332 -2.61 -10.48 2.44
CA ALA A 332 -1.19 -10.75 2.59
C ALA A 332 -0.59 -9.86 3.69
N TRP A 333 0.06 -10.44 4.68
CA TRP A 333 0.73 -9.67 5.73
C TRP A 333 2.24 -9.93 5.76
N TYR A 334 3.01 -8.99 6.29
CA TYR A 334 4.45 -9.14 6.54
C TYR A 334 4.92 -8.30 7.73
N GLU A 335 4.45 -7.06 7.87
CA GLU A 335 4.93 -6.10 8.86
C GLU A 335 3.81 -5.44 9.66
N GLN A 336 4.18 -4.54 10.60
CA GLN A 336 3.28 -3.92 11.58
C GLN A 336 2.14 -3.12 10.94
N LYS A 337 2.36 -2.47 9.79
CA LYS A 337 1.27 -1.73 9.10
C LYS A 337 0.16 -2.66 8.62
N ALA A 338 0.47 -3.89 8.23
CA ALA A 338 -0.56 -4.87 7.92
C ALA A 338 -1.34 -5.31 9.17
N VAL A 339 -0.70 -5.33 10.34
CA VAL A 339 -1.38 -5.65 11.60
C VAL A 339 -2.40 -4.57 11.96
N ILE A 340 -2.04 -3.28 11.90
CA ILE A 340 -3.01 -2.20 12.19
C ILE A 340 -4.18 -2.19 11.18
N VAL A 341 -3.94 -2.50 9.91
CA VAL A 341 -5.02 -2.66 8.91
C VAL A 341 -5.92 -3.83 9.28
N LEU A 342 -5.36 -4.98 9.69
CA LEU A 342 -6.16 -6.11 10.18
C LEU A 342 -7.03 -5.70 11.37
N LEU A 343 -6.47 -5.03 12.38
CA LEU A 343 -7.23 -4.57 13.54
C LEU A 343 -8.33 -3.58 13.14
N ALA A 344 -8.08 -2.72 12.17
CA ALA A 344 -9.07 -1.81 11.60
C ALA A 344 -10.25 -2.59 10.97
N LEU A 345 -9.98 -3.65 10.21
CA LEU A 345 -11.01 -4.52 9.63
C LEU A 345 -11.84 -5.21 10.73
N LEU A 346 -11.18 -5.70 11.79
CA LEU A 346 -11.86 -6.35 12.91
C LEU A 346 -12.73 -5.36 13.69
N SER A 347 -12.28 -4.12 13.92
CA SER A 347 -13.07 -3.08 14.61
C SER A 347 -14.33 -2.70 13.83
N LEU A 348 -14.32 -2.81 12.51
CA LEU A 348 -15.46 -2.61 11.62
C LEU A 348 -16.40 -3.83 11.55
N GLY A 349 -16.11 -4.89 12.31
CA GLY A 349 -16.91 -6.10 12.34
C GLY A 349 -16.74 -7.01 11.11
N ILE A 350 -15.72 -6.80 10.30
CA ILE A 350 -15.43 -7.65 9.13
C ILE A 350 -14.97 -9.02 9.63
N LYS A 351 -15.52 -10.06 9.01
CA LYS A 351 -15.29 -11.47 9.34
C LYS A 351 -14.78 -12.26 8.13
N ASN A 352 -14.39 -13.51 8.40
CA ASN A 352 -13.96 -14.46 7.37
C ASN A 352 -12.77 -13.96 6.55
N ILE A 353 -11.78 -13.39 7.23
CA ILE A 353 -10.53 -12.91 6.61
C ILE A 353 -9.58 -14.10 6.46
N HIS A 354 -9.10 -14.34 5.23
CA HIS A 354 -8.06 -15.32 4.93
C HIS A 354 -6.71 -14.63 4.96
N LEU A 355 -5.88 -14.98 5.95
CA LEU A 355 -4.62 -14.30 6.24
C LEU A 355 -3.44 -15.18 5.82
N GLY A 356 -2.56 -14.66 4.98
CA GLY A 356 -1.45 -15.45 4.44
C GLY A 356 -0.12 -14.71 4.32
N PRO A 357 0.94 -15.47 4.00
CA PRO A 357 0.95 -16.91 3.74
C PRO A 357 0.84 -17.80 4.98
N THR A 358 1.03 -17.26 6.18
CA THR A 358 0.92 -17.93 7.48
C THR A 358 0.26 -17.00 8.47
N PHE A 359 -0.16 -17.51 9.62
CA PHE A 359 -0.48 -16.62 10.73
C PHE A 359 0.77 -15.91 11.26
N PRO A 360 0.63 -14.68 11.79
CA PRO A 360 1.70 -14.02 12.52
C PRO A 360 2.26 -14.88 13.65
N ALA A 361 3.59 -15.05 13.68
CA ALA A 361 4.25 -15.89 14.67
C ALA A 361 4.08 -15.42 16.13
N PHE A 362 3.69 -14.16 16.33
CA PHE A 362 3.41 -13.60 17.66
C PHE A 362 2.00 -13.92 18.18
N PHE A 363 1.13 -14.55 17.38
CA PHE A 363 -0.17 -15.01 17.88
C PHE A 363 0.02 -16.20 18.84
N SER A 364 -0.31 -15.99 20.11
CA SER A 364 -0.41 -17.10 21.05
C SER A 364 -1.60 -18.01 20.69
N PRO A 365 -1.61 -19.28 21.13
CA PRO A 365 -2.75 -20.16 20.90
C PRO A 365 -4.09 -19.59 21.36
N ASN A 366 -4.12 -18.85 22.48
CA ASN A 366 -5.32 -18.22 23.01
C ASN A 366 -5.80 -17.07 22.13
N VAL A 367 -4.88 -16.20 21.66
CA VAL A 367 -5.20 -15.12 20.71
C VAL A 367 -5.73 -15.71 19.42
N LEU A 368 -5.07 -16.73 18.87
CA LEU A 368 -5.51 -17.39 17.65
C LEU A 368 -6.92 -17.99 17.80
N LYS A 369 -7.21 -18.64 18.93
CA LYS A 369 -8.55 -19.15 19.22
C LYS A 369 -9.61 -18.06 19.18
N VAL A 370 -9.36 -16.91 19.81
CA VAL A 370 -10.28 -15.76 19.79
C VAL A 370 -10.50 -15.25 18.36
N LEU A 371 -9.44 -15.11 17.56
CA LEU A 371 -9.52 -14.64 16.18
C LEU A 371 -10.32 -15.58 15.29
N VAL A 372 -10.13 -16.89 15.44
CA VAL A 372 -10.87 -17.92 14.69
C VAL A 372 -12.34 -17.94 15.11
N GLU A 373 -12.62 -18.03 16.41
CA GLU A 373 -13.98 -18.22 16.93
C GLU A 373 -14.86 -16.97 16.78
N LYS A 374 -14.31 -15.77 17.06
CA LYS A 374 -15.09 -14.51 17.01
C LYS A 374 -15.15 -13.89 15.62
N PHE A 375 -14.08 -14.01 14.84
CA PHE A 375 -13.94 -13.28 13.57
C PHE A 375 -13.84 -14.18 12.34
N GLY A 376 -13.75 -15.49 12.50
CA GLY A 376 -13.65 -16.44 11.39
C GLY A 376 -12.33 -16.32 10.62
N ILE A 377 -11.24 -15.85 11.26
CA ILE A 377 -9.96 -15.75 10.58
C ILE A 377 -9.41 -17.14 10.28
N THR A 378 -8.96 -17.35 9.04
CA THR A 378 -8.34 -18.59 8.59
C THR A 378 -7.03 -18.29 7.87
N THR A 379 -6.19 -19.32 7.67
CA THR A 379 -5.04 -19.22 6.77
C THR A 379 -5.45 -19.58 5.34
N ILE A 380 -4.64 -19.13 4.39
CA ILE A 380 -4.69 -19.65 3.02
C ILE A 380 -4.22 -21.11 2.98
N SER A 381 -4.68 -21.87 1.98
CA SER A 381 -4.23 -23.24 1.72
C SER A 381 -3.67 -23.37 0.29
N SER A 382 -4.11 -24.36 -0.47
CA SER A 382 -3.80 -24.38 -1.91
C SER A 382 -4.77 -23.49 -2.71
N VAL A 383 -4.31 -22.96 -3.82
CA VAL A 383 -5.18 -22.15 -4.72
C VAL A 383 -6.44 -22.92 -5.11
N GLU A 384 -6.32 -24.20 -5.42
CA GLU A 384 -7.47 -25.03 -5.81
C GLU A 384 -8.52 -25.17 -4.70
N GLU A 385 -8.08 -25.43 -3.46
CA GLU A 385 -8.99 -25.56 -2.31
C GLU A 385 -9.65 -24.24 -1.97
N ASP A 386 -8.88 -23.16 -1.97
CA ASP A 386 -9.38 -21.84 -1.62
C ASP A 386 -10.33 -21.29 -2.71
N MET A 387 -10.07 -21.56 -3.98
CA MET A 387 -11.00 -21.27 -5.08
C MET A 387 -12.33 -22.03 -4.94
N LYS A 388 -12.30 -23.28 -4.50
CA LYS A 388 -13.55 -24.04 -4.23
C LYS A 388 -14.30 -23.47 -3.05
N ARG A 389 -13.60 -23.11 -1.97
CA ARG A 389 -14.22 -22.66 -0.71
C ARG A 389 -14.80 -21.25 -0.79
N TRP A 390 -14.09 -20.32 -1.46
CA TRP A 390 -14.39 -18.90 -1.35
C TRP A 390 -14.99 -18.30 -2.61
N ILE A 391 -14.65 -18.84 -3.75
CA ILE A 391 -15.01 -18.25 -5.05
C ILE A 391 -16.18 -19.02 -5.71
N ARG A 392 -16.11 -20.35 -5.71
CA ARG A 392 -17.10 -21.21 -6.36
C ARG A 392 -18.17 -21.76 -5.42
N ALA A 393 -18.09 -21.40 -4.13
CA ALA A 393 -19.06 -21.80 -3.10
C ALA A 393 -20.41 -21.10 -3.29
#